data_bc12ccf975e008556f82dfe54561343a
#
_entry.id   bc12ccf975e008556f82dfe54561343a
#
_cell.length_a   1.000
_cell.length_b   1.000
_cell.length_c   1.000
_cell.angle_alpha   90.00
_cell.angle_beta   90.00
_cell.angle_gamma   90.00
#
_symmetry.space_group_name_H-M   'P 1'
#
loop_
_entity.id
_entity.type
_entity.pdbx_description
1 polymer ?
#
loop_
_entity_poly.entity_id
_entity_poly.type
_entity_poly.pdbx_seq_one_letter_code
_entity_poly.pdbx_strand_id
1 'polypeptide(L)'
;MRYALLIHYPQPAVSTLTEHQIEEGKAAFHAYARALDDAGVLGSAEVLQTIASATSVSVKQGKLQVQDGPFADTREAFAGIFMLDVADLDAALAWAEKCPAAQWGTVEIRPSAVRFVDGAWTSTS
;
A
#
# COMPACT_ATOMS: atom_id res chain seq x y z
N MET A 1 4.17 -17.29 -4.48
CA MET A 1 4.20 -16.64 -3.14
C MET A 1 3.50 -15.30 -3.17
N ARG A 2 2.86 -14.95 -2.10
CA ARG A 2 2.20 -13.66 -1.99
C ARG A 2 3.06 -12.66 -1.23
N TYR A 3 3.14 -11.46 -1.76
CA TYR A 3 3.88 -10.35 -1.16
C TYR A 3 2.99 -9.13 -1.09
N ALA A 4 3.08 -8.42 0.03
CA ALA A 4 2.48 -7.09 0.15
C ALA A 4 3.53 -6.05 -0.24
N LEU A 5 3.16 -5.13 -1.12
CA LEU A 5 3.92 -3.91 -1.36
C LEU A 5 3.22 -2.81 -0.59
N LEU A 6 3.85 -2.35 0.49
CA LEU A 6 3.32 -1.30 1.34
C LEU A 6 3.89 0.04 0.86
N ILE A 7 3.01 0.92 0.45
CA ILE A 7 3.39 2.18 -0.18
C ILE A 7 3.45 3.27 0.88
N HIS A 8 4.60 3.92 1.00
CA HIS A 8 4.82 5.02 1.94
C HIS A 8 5.38 6.23 1.18
N TYR A 9 4.78 7.40 1.37
CA TYR A 9 5.34 8.63 0.81
C TYR A 9 4.90 9.84 1.65
N PRO A 10 5.65 10.95 1.57
CA PRO A 10 5.22 12.19 2.21
C PRO A 10 3.87 12.60 1.63
N GLN A 11 2.95 12.99 2.50
CA GLN A 11 1.64 13.48 2.06
C GLN A 11 1.63 15.01 2.22
N PRO A 12 2.00 15.75 1.18
CA PRO A 12 1.95 17.21 1.24
C PRO A 12 0.51 17.67 1.42
N ALA A 13 0.33 18.87 1.94
CA ALA A 13 -0.98 19.47 1.96
C ALA A 13 -1.56 19.45 0.54
N VAL A 14 -2.82 19.08 0.41
CA VAL A 14 -3.49 18.95 -0.89
C VAL A 14 -3.34 20.25 -1.70
N SER A 15 -3.32 21.40 -1.00
CA SER A 15 -3.14 22.72 -1.61
C SER A 15 -1.79 22.93 -2.28
N THR A 16 -0.79 22.06 -2.04
CA THR A 16 0.54 22.19 -2.66
C THR A 16 0.67 21.48 -3.99
N LEU A 17 -0.30 20.64 -4.35
CA LEU A 17 -0.30 19.90 -5.61
C LEU A 17 -1.23 20.58 -6.61
N THR A 18 -0.76 20.70 -7.86
CA THR A 18 -1.60 21.18 -8.95
C THR A 18 -2.52 20.04 -9.41
N GLU A 19 -3.63 20.39 -10.10
CA GLU A 19 -4.51 19.39 -10.70
C GLU A 19 -3.73 18.51 -11.69
N HIS A 20 -2.80 19.10 -12.43
CA HIS A 20 -1.97 18.36 -13.38
C HIS A 20 -1.10 17.33 -12.67
N GLN A 21 -0.48 17.69 -11.54
CA GLN A 21 0.33 16.77 -10.75
C GLN A 21 -0.51 15.61 -10.18
N ILE A 22 -1.73 15.90 -9.72
CA ILE A 22 -2.64 14.88 -9.22
C ILE A 22 -3.01 13.91 -10.34
N GLU A 23 -3.34 14.41 -11.51
CA GLU A 23 -3.71 13.58 -12.66
C GLU A 23 -2.53 12.75 -13.17
N GLU A 24 -1.32 13.31 -13.17
CA GLU A 24 -0.11 12.57 -13.50
C GLU A 24 0.11 11.40 -12.53
N GLY A 25 -0.07 11.64 -11.24
CA GLY A 25 0.05 10.59 -10.22
C GLY A 25 -0.97 9.48 -10.42
N LYS A 26 -2.22 9.83 -10.67
CA LYS A 26 -3.28 8.86 -10.95
C LYS A 26 -2.96 8.04 -12.19
N ALA A 27 -2.51 8.69 -13.26
CA ALA A 27 -2.16 8.02 -14.52
C ALA A 27 -1.00 7.05 -14.32
N ALA A 28 0.02 7.45 -13.55
CA ALA A 28 1.17 6.60 -13.27
C ALA A 28 0.77 5.35 -12.48
N PHE A 29 -0.07 5.49 -11.45
CA PHE A 29 -0.56 4.34 -10.68
C PHE A 29 -1.49 3.46 -11.52
N HIS A 30 -2.31 4.05 -12.37
CA HIS A 30 -3.16 3.27 -13.27
C HIS A 30 -2.31 2.42 -14.23
N ALA A 31 -1.29 3.02 -14.83
CA ALA A 31 -0.39 2.30 -15.74
C ALA A 31 0.35 1.18 -15.01
N TYR A 32 0.78 1.42 -13.78
CA TYR A 32 1.45 0.41 -12.96
C TYR A 32 0.52 -0.76 -12.63
N ALA A 33 -0.69 -0.46 -12.17
CA ALA A 33 -1.69 -1.50 -11.87
C ALA A 33 -2.03 -2.32 -13.12
N ARG A 34 -2.17 -1.68 -14.29
CA ARG A 34 -2.41 -2.37 -15.56
C ARG A 34 -1.26 -3.30 -15.92
N ALA A 35 -0.03 -2.87 -15.72
CA ALA A 35 1.15 -3.70 -16.00
C ALA A 35 1.16 -4.95 -15.13
N LEU A 36 0.84 -4.82 -13.84
CA LEU A 36 0.73 -5.95 -12.91
C LEU A 36 -0.41 -6.89 -13.31
N ASP A 37 -1.55 -6.33 -13.66
CA ASP A 37 -2.73 -7.11 -14.05
C ASP A 37 -2.47 -7.86 -15.37
N ASP A 38 -1.89 -7.19 -16.35
CA ASP A 38 -1.55 -7.80 -17.63
C ASP A 38 -0.52 -8.93 -17.49
N ALA A 39 0.38 -8.81 -16.51
CA ALA A 39 1.35 -9.86 -16.20
C ALA A 39 0.75 -11.01 -15.38
N GLY A 40 -0.50 -10.88 -14.93
CA GLY A 40 -1.18 -11.92 -14.17
C GLY A 40 -0.69 -12.08 -12.73
N VAL A 41 -0.04 -11.05 -12.17
CA VAL A 41 0.55 -11.13 -10.82
C VAL A 41 -0.20 -10.28 -9.79
N LEU A 42 -1.21 -9.52 -10.21
CA LEU A 42 -1.93 -8.63 -9.30
C LEU A 42 -3.02 -9.38 -8.55
N GLY A 43 -2.94 -9.37 -7.23
CA GLY A 43 -4.01 -9.88 -6.36
C GLY A 43 -5.03 -8.80 -6.04
N SER A 44 -4.56 -7.67 -5.55
CA SER A 44 -5.42 -6.52 -5.23
C SER A 44 -4.56 -5.26 -5.11
N ALA A 45 -5.20 -4.10 -5.23
CA ALA A 45 -4.53 -2.82 -5.08
C ALA A 45 -5.50 -1.80 -4.52
N GLU A 46 -5.05 -1.04 -3.53
CA GLU A 46 -5.83 0.06 -2.97
C GLU A 46 -4.91 1.21 -2.61
N VAL A 47 -5.36 2.42 -2.94
CA VAL A 47 -4.73 3.66 -2.50
C VAL A 47 -5.65 4.27 -1.46
N LEU A 48 -5.09 4.63 -0.31
CA LEU A 48 -5.86 5.15 0.82
C LEU A 48 -5.99 6.67 0.72
N GLN A 49 -7.04 7.21 1.35
CA GLN A 49 -7.14 8.65 1.54
C GLN A 49 -5.99 9.11 2.43
N THR A 50 -5.72 10.41 2.46
CA THR A 50 -4.63 10.96 3.26
C THR A 50 -4.84 10.70 4.75
N ILE A 51 -3.75 10.82 5.51
CA ILE A 51 -3.77 10.58 6.96
C ILE A 51 -4.74 11.49 7.72
N ALA A 52 -5.15 12.62 7.13
CA ALA A 52 -6.16 13.50 7.73
C ALA A 52 -7.52 12.79 7.92
N SER A 53 -7.79 11.75 7.12
CA SER A 53 -9.04 10.97 7.22
C SER A 53 -8.92 9.76 8.15
N ALA A 54 -7.75 9.54 8.75
CA ALA A 54 -7.50 8.35 9.55
C ALA A 54 -8.23 8.39 10.89
N THR A 55 -8.63 7.22 11.38
CA THR A 55 -9.13 7.03 12.73
C THR A 55 -8.41 5.80 13.29
N SER A 56 -7.85 5.95 14.48
CA SER A 56 -7.10 4.87 15.13
C SER A 56 -7.85 4.37 16.35
N VAL A 57 -7.87 3.06 16.52
CA VAL A 57 -8.59 2.39 17.61
C VAL A 57 -7.66 1.46 18.35
N SER A 58 -7.71 1.51 19.67
CA SER A 58 -7.03 0.53 20.51
C SER A 58 -7.90 0.21 21.73
N VAL A 59 -7.65 -0.92 22.35
CA VAL A 59 -8.30 -1.30 23.60
C VAL A 59 -7.20 -1.51 24.62
N LYS A 60 -7.19 -0.68 25.67
CA LYS A 60 -6.19 -0.74 26.74
C LYS A 60 -6.89 -0.90 28.07
N GLN A 61 -6.49 -1.94 28.83
CA GLN A 61 -7.09 -2.26 30.12
C GLN A 61 -8.61 -2.39 30.02
N GLY A 62 -9.10 -3.03 28.94
CA GLY A 62 -10.52 -3.22 28.70
C GLY A 62 -11.25 -1.98 28.21
N LYS A 63 -10.54 -0.87 27.95
CA LYS A 63 -11.17 0.39 27.53
C LYS A 63 -10.87 0.71 26.08
N LEU A 64 -11.91 1.05 25.34
CA LEU A 64 -11.80 1.50 23.95
C LEU A 64 -11.14 2.88 23.91
N GLN A 65 -10.11 3.01 23.08
CA GLN A 65 -9.42 4.27 22.79
C GLN A 65 -9.63 4.57 21.31
N VAL A 66 -10.21 5.71 21.00
CA VAL A 66 -10.42 6.17 19.62
C VAL A 66 -9.70 7.50 19.44
N GLN A 67 -8.92 7.61 18.39
CA GLN A 67 -8.12 8.80 18.11
C GLN A 67 -8.33 9.21 16.65
N ASP A 68 -8.62 10.48 16.42
CA ASP A 68 -8.59 11.04 15.07
C ASP A 68 -7.13 11.16 14.63
N GLY A 69 -6.86 10.71 13.42
CA GLY A 69 -5.52 10.73 12.88
C GLY A 69 -4.85 9.36 12.89
N PRO A 70 -3.66 9.28 12.32
CA PRO A 70 -2.93 8.02 12.22
C PRO A 70 -2.39 7.59 13.58
N PHE A 71 -2.22 6.30 13.73
CA PHE A 71 -1.59 5.70 14.91
C PHE A 71 -0.15 6.21 15.12
N ALA A 72 0.57 6.42 14.03
CA ALA A 72 1.93 6.96 14.08
C ALA A 72 2.06 8.13 13.11
N ASP A 73 2.67 9.21 13.58
CA ASP A 73 2.96 10.37 12.74
C ASP A 73 4.38 10.20 12.17
N THR A 74 4.46 9.81 10.91
CA THR A 74 5.70 9.54 10.22
C THR A 74 5.89 10.48 9.04
N ARG A 75 7.14 10.75 8.69
CA ARG A 75 7.46 11.60 7.56
C ARG A 75 6.91 11.04 6.25
N GLU A 76 7.02 9.72 6.07
CA GLU A 76 6.41 9.00 4.95
C GLU A 76 5.21 8.24 5.50
N ALA A 77 4.02 8.67 5.14
CA ALA A 77 2.79 8.07 5.61
C ALA A 77 2.44 6.83 4.79
N PHE A 78 1.84 5.86 5.45
CA PHE A 78 1.32 4.68 4.74
C PHE A 78 0.15 5.11 3.86
N ALA A 79 0.27 4.86 2.57
CA ALA A 79 -0.64 5.43 1.58
C ALA A 79 -1.35 4.41 0.71
N GLY A 80 -0.94 3.15 0.72
CA GLY A 80 -1.59 2.14 -0.11
C GLY A 80 -0.95 0.79 -0.01
N ILE A 81 -1.61 -0.20 -0.60
CA ILE A 81 -1.13 -1.57 -0.58
C ILE A 81 -1.42 -2.25 -1.92
N PHE A 82 -0.42 -2.97 -2.45
CA PHE A 82 -0.57 -3.85 -3.59
C PHE A 82 -0.25 -5.26 -3.13
N MET A 83 -1.16 -6.20 -3.36
CA MET A 83 -0.88 -7.61 -3.09
C MET A 83 -0.51 -8.30 -4.39
N LEU A 84 0.67 -8.91 -4.42
CA LEU A 84 1.20 -9.58 -5.60
C LEU A 84 1.34 -11.08 -5.34
N ASP A 85 1.13 -11.86 -6.40
CA ASP A 85 1.45 -13.29 -6.40
C ASP A 85 2.56 -13.50 -7.43
N VAL A 86 3.77 -13.69 -6.96
CA VAL A 86 4.97 -13.83 -7.77
C VAL A 86 5.83 -14.99 -7.27
N ALA A 87 6.81 -15.39 -8.07
CA ALA A 87 7.61 -16.59 -7.78
C ALA A 87 8.44 -16.45 -6.51
N ASP A 88 9.06 -15.29 -6.28
CA ASP A 88 10.03 -15.09 -5.21
C ASP A 88 10.23 -13.62 -4.89
N LEU A 89 11.09 -13.34 -3.92
CA LEU A 89 11.41 -11.97 -3.51
C LEU A 89 12.04 -11.15 -4.65
N ASP A 90 12.88 -11.77 -5.46
CA ASP A 90 13.52 -11.06 -6.58
C ASP A 90 12.48 -10.56 -7.57
N ALA A 91 11.46 -11.35 -7.85
CA ALA A 91 10.35 -10.93 -8.71
C ALA A 91 9.54 -9.79 -8.08
N ALA A 92 9.27 -9.89 -6.76
CA ALA A 92 8.59 -8.81 -6.03
C ALA A 92 9.41 -7.52 -6.04
N LEU A 93 10.73 -7.63 -5.86
CA LEU A 93 11.65 -6.49 -5.88
C LEU A 93 11.64 -5.82 -7.25
N ALA A 94 11.67 -6.60 -8.33
CA ALA A 94 11.63 -6.06 -9.69
C ALA A 94 10.35 -5.26 -9.94
N TRP A 95 9.21 -5.74 -9.43
CA TRP A 95 7.95 -5.00 -9.54
C TRP A 95 7.92 -3.76 -8.64
N ALA A 96 8.44 -3.87 -7.42
CA ALA A 96 8.49 -2.73 -6.49
C ALA A 96 9.32 -1.57 -7.05
N GLU A 97 10.42 -1.87 -7.73
CA GLU A 97 11.28 -0.87 -8.36
C GLU A 97 10.51 -0.05 -9.41
N LYS A 98 9.55 -0.64 -10.08
CA LYS A 98 8.73 0.02 -11.10
C LYS A 98 7.57 0.81 -10.53
N CYS A 99 7.28 0.66 -9.24
CA CYS A 99 6.19 1.38 -8.60
C CYS A 99 6.47 2.88 -8.61
N PRO A 100 5.51 3.71 -9.06
CA PRO A 100 5.73 5.17 -9.07
C PRO A 100 6.13 5.72 -7.70
N ALA A 101 5.57 5.18 -6.62
CA ALA A 101 5.86 5.63 -5.26
C ALA A 101 7.33 5.43 -4.87
N ALA A 102 8.05 4.52 -5.50
CA ALA A 102 9.47 4.33 -5.22
C ALA A 102 10.31 5.56 -5.58
N GLN A 103 9.79 6.44 -6.44
CA GLN A 103 10.43 7.71 -6.80
C GLN A 103 10.16 8.80 -5.77
N TRP A 104 9.05 8.72 -5.04
CA TRP A 104 8.59 9.77 -4.11
C TRP A 104 8.79 9.41 -2.66
N GLY A 105 8.90 8.13 -2.38
CA GLY A 105 8.96 7.60 -1.03
C GLY A 105 9.55 6.22 -1.02
N THR A 106 8.91 5.30 -0.30
CA THR A 106 9.43 3.95 -0.06
C THR A 106 8.35 2.91 -0.33
N VAL A 107 8.74 1.82 -0.97
CA VAL A 107 7.90 0.64 -1.13
C VAL A 107 8.50 -0.45 -0.24
N GLU A 108 7.76 -0.83 0.78
CA GLU A 108 8.17 -1.89 1.71
C GLU A 108 7.58 -3.20 1.23
N ILE A 109 8.41 -4.22 1.09
CA ILE A 109 7.97 -5.54 0.63
C ILE A 109 7.89 -6.47 1.83
N ARG A 110 6.72 -7.09 2.04
CA ARG A 110 6.53 -8.05 3.13
C ARG A 110 5.89 -9.32 2.60
N PRO A 111 6.55 -10.48 2.76
CA PRO A 111 5.92 -11.75 2.39
C PRO A 111 4.71 -12.02 3.26
N SER A 112 3.67 -12.56 2.65
CA SER A 112 2.47 -12.98 3.37
C SER A 112 2.75 -14.29 4.12
N ALA A 113 2.35 -14.36 5.38
CA ALA A 113 2.52 -15.56 6.18
C ALA A 113 1.37 -16.54 5.96
N VAL A 114 0.14 -16.07 6.16
CA VAL A 114 -1.07 -16.87 6.00
C VAL A 114 -2.16 -16.01 5.37
N ARG A 115 -3.07 -16.67 4.68
CA ARG A 115 -4.20 -16.01 4.02
C ARG A 115 -5.48 -16.73 4.40
N PHE A 116 -6.51 -15.98 4.77
CA PHE A 116 -7.83 -16.54 4.99
C PHE A 116 -8.58 -16.58 3.66
N VAL A 117 -8.93 -17.76 3.21
CA VAL A 117 -9.63 -17.95 1.95
C VAL A 117 -10.53 -19.18 2.07
N ASP A 118 -11.75 -19.09 1.54
CA ASP A 118 -12.74 -20.17 1.56
C ASP A 118 -12.96 -20.75 2.96
N GLY A 119 -13.02 -19.87 3.96
CA GLY A 119 -13.32 -20.25 5.34
C GLY A 119 -12.15 -20.82 6.13
N ALA A 120 -10.93 -20.75 5.62
CA ALA A 120 -9.75 -21.33 6.29
C ALA A 120 -8.51 -20.47 6.11
N TRP A 121 -7.59 -20.57 7.08
CA TRP A 121 -6.26 -19.99 6.97
C TRP A 121 -5.34 -20.96 6.22
N THR A 122 -4.62 -20.47 5.23
CA THR A 122 -3.69 -21.25 4.42
C THR A 122 -2.34 -20.57 4.34
N SER A 123 -1.28 -21.36 4.30
CA SER A 123 0.06 -20.83 4.03
C SER A 123 0.13 -20.29 2.60
N THR A 124 0.86 -19.18 2.41
CA THR A 124 1.02 -18.56 1.10
C THR A 124 2.43 -18.71 0.53
N SER A 125 3.24 -19.48 1.22
CA SER A 125 4.61 -19.79 0.78
C SER A 125 4.64 -21.02 -0.13
#